data_74897fc2197a4bd0b1fd7f25c8727370
#
_entry.id   74897fc2197a4bd0b1fd7f25c8727370
#
_cell.length_a   1.000
_cell.length_b   1.000
_cell.length_c   1.000
_cell.angle_alpha   90.00
_cell.angle_beta   90.00
_cell.angle_gamma   90.00
#
_symmetry.space_group_name_H-M   'P 1'
#
loop_
_entity.id
_entity.type
_entity.pdbx_description
1 polymer ?
#
loop_
_entity_poly.entity_id
_entity_poly.type
_entity_poly.pdbx_seq_one_letter_code
_entity_poly.pdbx_strand_id
1 'polypeptide(L)'
;MDDRLAVAPVVPRFAAAIREPAGVTAFYAGGSIGSGDYRPGISDLDLVAVLAAPLTRARRARLRAVHRTIGAAKLHCAYVPVEEIAEISRKHVNWAHEKMFRRPLSGIARAELHQFGVTVYGPPPADLVPVMSHEGLAEAARVELRGYWTRAVRRARVWRTDLHVDLGLTTVSRADVTIATGRLITKREAIERLPSLGVPEPLADEIRRRRAGEKVALTEAEIRDRAVLVRRLMRDNLEKLL
;
A
#
# COMPACT_ATOMS: atom_id res chain seq x y z
N MET A 1 -8.95 -21.83 -5.79
CA MET A 1 -8.31 -20.51 -5.99
C MET A 1 -9.18 -19.51 -5.25
N ASP A 2 -8.59 -18.59 -4.51
CA ASP A 2 -9.35 -17.58 -3.76
C ASP A 2 -10.09 -16.65 -4.73
N ASP A 3 -11.40 -16.44 -4.52
CA ASP A 3 -12.26 -15.66 -5.43
C ASP A 3 -11.81 -14.20 -5.56
N ARG A 4 -11.08 -13.68 -4.55
CA ARG A 4 -10.47 -12.35 -4.61
C ARG A 4 -9.43 -12.17 -5.71
N LEU A 5 -8.85 -13.26 -6.23
CA LEU A 5 -7.92 -13.22 -7.36
C LEU A 5 -8.63 -13.14 -8.73
N ALA A 6 -9.91 -13.47 -8.79
CA ALA A 6 -10.68 -13.43 -10.04
C ALA A 6 -10.76 -12.00 -10.62
N VAL A 7 -10.76 -10.97 -9.77
CA VAL A 7 -10.80 -9.56 -10.20
C VAL A 7 -9.45 -9.04 -10.72
N ALA A 8 -8.37 -9.82 -10.57
CA ALA A 8 -7.01 -9.44 -10.99
C ALA A 8 -6.27 -10.62 -11.66
N PRO A 9 -6.72 -11.10 -12.85
CA PRO A 9 -6.18 -12.30 -13.50
C PRO A 9 -4.69 -12.18 -13.89
N VAL A 10 -4.14 -10.99 -13.88
CA VAL A 10 -2.70 -10.76 -14.08
C VAL A 10 -1.87 -11.30 -12.91
N VAL A 11 -2.42 -11.39 -11.70
CA VAL A 11 -1.69 -11.84 -10.51
C VAL A 11 -1.25 -13.30 -10.61
N PRO A 12 -2.11 -14.30 -10.87
CA PRO A 12 -1.66 -15.68 -11.02
C PRO A 12 -0.74 -15.86 -12.24
N ARG A 13 -0.95 -15.13 -13.33
CA ARG A 13 -0.04 -15.16 -14.51
C ARG A 13 1.34 -14.65 -14.14
N PHE A 14 1.42 -13.54 -13.42
CA PHE A 14 2.69 -12.98 -12.96
C PHE A 14 3.38 -13.92 -11.98
N ALA A 15 2.63 -14.48 -11.01
CA ALA A 15 3.14 -15.45 -10.06
C ALA A 15 3.79 -16.65 -10.73
N ALA A 16 3.15 -17.22 -11.75
CA ALA A 16 3.72 -18.31 -12.54
C ALA A 16 5.00 -17.90 -13.27
N ALA A 17 5.01 -16.71 -13.87
CA ALA A 17 6.13 -16.21 -14.67
C ALA A 17 7.40 -15.92 -13.83
N ILE A 18 7.27 -15.56 -12.54
CA ILE A 18 8.42 -15.27 -11.67
C ILE A 18 8.88 -16.45 -10.82
N ARG A 19 8.09 -17.53 -10.72
CA ARG A 19 8.32 -18.64 -9.79
C ARG A 19 9.73 -19.22 -9.92
N GLU A 20 10.08 -19.72 -11.09
CA GLU A 20 11.40 -20.29 -11.35
C GLU A 20 12.50 -19.22 -11.48
N PRO A 21 12.35 -18.17 -12.33
CA PRO A 21 13.39 -17.17 -12.54
C PRO A 21 13.88 -16.48 -11.27
N ALA A 22 12.98 -16.30 -10.28
CA ALA A 22 13.31 -15.67 -9.01
C ALA A 22 13.59 -16.68 -7.88
N GLY A 23 13.23 -17.94 -8.04
CA GLY A 23 13.28 -18.94 -6.95
C GLY A 23 12.25 -18.62 -5.87
N VAL A 24 11.01 -18.32 -6.28
CA VAL A 24 9.92 -17.96 -5.36
C VAL A 24 9.35 -19.22 -4.73
N THR A 25 9.29 -19.26 -3.41
CA THR A 25 8.76 -20.38 -2.60
C THR A 25 7.34 -20.13 -2.11
N ALA A 26 6.98 -18.86 -1.86
CA ALA A 26 5.62 -18.46 -1.55
C ALA A 26 5.29 -17.12 -2.21
N PHE A 27 4.02 -16.91 -2.56
CA PHE A 27 3.58 -15.71 -3.24
C PHE A 27 2.22 -15.26 -2.72
N TYR A 28 2.14 -13.98 -2.34
CA TYR A 28 0.99 -13.39 -1.69
C TYR A 28 0.50 -12.14 -2.43
N ALA A 29 -0.82 -11.95 -2.42
CA ALA A 29 -1.46 -10.68 -2.76
C ALA A 29 -2.00 -10.04 -1.48
N GLY A 30 -1.57 -8.81 -1.21
CA GLY A 30 -2.00 -7.99 -0.08
C GLY A 30 -2.86 -6.80 -0.52
N GLY A 31 -2.80 -5.73 0.26
CA GLY A 31 -3.44 -4.46 -0.04
C GLY A 31 -4.93 -4.60 -0.36
N SER A 32 -5.35 -3.93 -1.43
CA SER A 32 -6.77 -3.89 -1.81
C SER A 32 -7.31 -5.23 -2.34
N ILE A 33 -6.49 -6.11 -2.93
CA ILE A 33 -6.91 -7.45 -3.30
C ILE A 33 -7.21 -8.24 -2.03
N GLY A 34 -6.27 -8.25 -1.12
CA GLY A 34 -6.41 -8.98 0.14
C GLY A 34 -7.64 -8.55 0.93
N SER A 35 -7.87 -7.25 1.05
CA SER A 35 -9.01 -6.69 1.79
C SER A 35 -10.35 -6.73 1.04
N GLY A 36 -10.40 -7.20 -0.20
CA GLY A 36 -11.62 -7.23 -1.01
C GLY A 36 -12.08 -5.85 -1.51
N ASP A 37 -11.20 -4.84 -1.46
CA ASP A 37 -11.48 -3.46 -1.90
C ASP A 37 -10.74 -3.10 -3.21
N TYR A 38 -10.32 -4.11 -3.97
CA TYR A 38 -9.62 -3.89 -5.24
C TYR A 38 -10.55 -3.33 -6.32
N ARG A 39 -10.07 -2.31 -7.02
CA ARG A 39 -10.78 -1.70 -8.15
C ARG A 39 -9.89 -1.71 -9.38
N PRO A 40 -10.26 -2.45 -10.44
CA PRO A 40 -9.51 -2.52 -11.68
C PRO A 40 -9.23 -1.12 -12.26
N GLY A 41 -7.98 -0.89 -12.69
CA GLY A 41 -7.56 0.41 -13.24
C GLY A 41 -7.31 1.52 -12.21
N ILE A 42 -7.80 1.39 -10.98
CA ILE A 42 -7.64 2.39 -9.90
C ILE A 42 -6.64 1.91 -8.87
N SER A 43 -6.82 0.70 -8.33
CA SER A 43 -5.96 0.13 -7.28
C SER A 43 -4.64 -0.38 -7.83
N ASP A 44 -3.59 -0.27 -7.01
CA ASP A 44 -2.34 -0.97 -7.24
C ASP A 44 -2.48 -2.46 -6.87
N LEU A 45 -1.61 -3.30 -7.45
CA LEU A 45 -1.48 -4.72 -7.13
C LEU A 45 -0.31 -4.87 -6.16
N ASP A 46 -0.59 -4.99 -4.87
CA ASP A 46 0.42 -5.10 -3.83
C ASP A 46 0.78 -6.57 -3.57
N LEU A 47 1.95 -7.00 -4.05
CA LEU A 47 2.38 -8.39 -4.08
C LEU A 47 3.65 -8.60 -3.26
N VAL A 48 3.77 -9.76 -2.65
CA VAL A 48 4.98 -10.19 -1.94
C VAL A 48 5.40 -11.57 -2.41
N ALA A 49 6.62 -11.67 -2.93
CA ALA A 49 7.29 -12.89 -3.33
C ALA A 49 8.33 -13.28 -2.28
N VAL A 50 8.13 -14.41 -1.60
CA VAL A 50 9.13 -14.99 -0.70
C VAL A 50 10.08 -15.85 -1.51
N LEU A 51 11.38 -15.63 -1.33
CA LEU A 51 12.44 -16.25 -2.11
C LEU A 51 13.19 -17.27 -1.26
N ALA A 52 13.63 -18.37 -1.88
CA ALA A 52 14.52 -19.34 -1.23
C ALA A 52 15.89 -18.75 -0.86
N ALA A 53 16.36 -17.73 -1.61
CA ALA A 53 17.66 -17.07 -1.38
C ALA A 53 17.66 -15.66 -1.99
N PRO A 54 18.62 -14.79 -1.62
CA PRO A 54 18.75 -13.45 -2.18
C PRO A 54 18.92 -13.44 -3.69
N LEU A 55 18.34 -12.42 -4.35
CA LEU A 55 18.40 -12.27 -5.80
C LEU A 55 19.81 -11.94 -6.30
N THR A 56 20.38 -12.79 -7.13
CA THR A 56 21.59 -12.49 -7.88
C THR A 56 21.37 -11.39 -8.93
N ARG A 57 22.44 -10.82 -9.47
CA ARG A 57 22.36 -9.85 -10.58
C ARG A 57 21.61 -10.43 -11.79
N ALA A 58 21.89 -11.69 -12.14
CA ALA A 58 21.24 -12.38 -13.26
C ALA A 58 19.74 -12.58 -13.02
N ARG A 59 19.34 -13.04 -11.82
CA ARG A 59 17.91 -13.19 -11.45
C ARG A 59 17.18 -11.85 -11.47
N ARG A 60 17.80 -10.77 -10.99
CA ARG A 60 17.22 -9.42 -11.10
C ARG A 60 17.01 -8.96 -12.54
N ALA A 61 17.93 -9.27 -13.44
CA ALA A 61 17.77 -8.95 -14.87
C ALA A 61 16.59 -9.72 -15.48
N ARG A 62 16.46 -11.01 -15.18
CA ARG A 62 15.32 -11.85 -15.64
C ARG A 62 13.99 -11.31 -15.10
N LEU A 63 13.92 -10.95 -13.82
CA LEU A 63 12.72 -10.35 -13.23
C LEU A 63 12.31 -9.05 -13.91
N ARG A 64 13.27 -8.16 -14.23
CA ARG A 64 12.97 -6.95 -15.00
C ARG A 64 12.35 -7.27 -16.36
N ALA A 65 12.84 -8.31 -17.04
CA ALA A 65 12.28 -8.75 -18.32
C ALA A 65 10.84 -9.23 -18.12
N VAL A 66 10.57 -10.08 -17.11
CA VAL A 66 9.21 -10.55 -16.80
C VAL A 66 8.27 -9.38 -16.51
N HIS A 67 8.66 -8.42 -15.65
CA HIS A 67 7.84 -7.24 -15.36
C HIS A 67 7.49 -6.44 -16.63
N ARG A 68 8.46 -6.23 -17.52
CA ARG A 68 8.23 -5.52 -18.79
C ARG A 68 7.30 -6.29 -19.71
N THR A 69 7.45 -7.62 -19.80
CA THR A 69 6.60 -8.49 -20.64
C THR A 69 5.16 -8.51 -20.13
N ILE A 70 4.96 -8.56 -18.81
CA ILE A 70 3.63 -8.51 -18.20
C ILE A 70 2.99 -7.14 -18.41
N GLY A 71 3.77 -6.04 -18.39
CA GLY A 71 3.32 -4.70 -18.74
C GLY A 71 2.25 -4.10 -17.82
N ALA A 72 2.10 -4.63 -16.60
CA ALA A 72 1.11 -4.14 -15.64
C ALA A 72 1.65 -2.93 -14.86
N ALA A 73 1.30 -1.71 -15.29
CA ALA A 73 1.84 -0.46 -14.75
C ALA A 73 1.64 -0.29 -13.24
N LYS A 74 0.54 -0.82 -12.69
CA LYS A 74 0.18 -0.75 -11.27
C LYS A 74 0.62 -1.98 -10.46
N LEU A 75 1.49 -2.82 -11.00
CA LEU A 75 2.01 -3.99 -10.30
C LEU A 75 3.19 -3.58 -9.42
N HIS A 76 3.02 -3.74 -8.13
CA HIS A 76 4.04 -3.57 -7.11
C HIS A 76 4.39 -4.95 -6.53
N CYS A 77 5.67 -5.29 -6.42
CA CYS A 77 6.11 -6.56 -5.86
C CYS A 77 7.36 -6.40 -5.00
N ALA A 78 7.30 -6.85 -3.76
CA ALA A 78 8.45 -7.00 -2.88
C ALA A 78 9.02 -8.42 -3.03
N TYR A 79 10.35 -8.53 -3.15
CA TYR A 79 11.08 -9.79 -3.27
C TYR A 79 11.90 -10.00 -1.99
N VAL A 80 11.42 -10.86 -1.11
CA VAL A 80 11.94 -11.02 0.25
C VAL A 80 12.55 -12.41 0.43
N PRO A 81 13.87 -12.54 0.66
CA PRO A 81 14.46 -13.83 1.04
C PRO A 81 13.84 -14.33 2.33
N VAL A 82 13.55 -15.63 2.40
CA VAL A 82 12.90 -16.24 3.58
C VAL A 82 13.72 -16.04 4.86
N GLU A 83 15.03 -16.12 4.76
CA GLU A 83 15.96 -15.90 5.89
C GLU A 83 15.99 -14.46 6.41
N GLU A 84 15.60 -13.48 5.57
CA GLU A 84 15.58 -12.05 5.91
C GLU A 84 14.18 -11.56 6.28
N ILE A 85 13.14 -12.42 6.20
CA ILE A 85 11.74 -11.99 6.33
C ILE A 85 11.40 -11.48 7.74
N ALA A 86 12.14 -11.91 8.76
CA ALA A 86 11.94 -11.42 10.14
C ALA A 86 12.55 -10.02 10.38
N GLU A 87 13.49 -9.58 9.55
CA GLU A 87 14.18 -8.31 9.73
C GLU A 87 13.37 -7.13 9.17
N ILE A 88 12.70 -6.36 10.03
CA ILE A 88 11.80 -5.26 9.65
C ILE A 88 12.53 -4.14 8.91
N SER A 89 13.77 -3.81 9.30
CA SER A 89 14.57 -2.73 8.71
C SER A 89 15.32 -3.15 7.43
N ARG A 90 15.37 -4.45 7.13
CA ARG A 90 16.11 -4.99 6.00
C ARG A 90 15.50 -4.52 4.68
N LYS A 91 16.34 -3.95 3.82
CA LYS A 91 15.91 -3.48 2.50
C LYS A 91 15.97 -4.62 1.49
N HIS A 92 14.83 -4.96 0.93
CA HIS A 92 14.66 -5.96 -0.12
C HIS A 92 14.50 -5.31 -1.50
N VAL A 93 14.71 -6.10 -2.56
CA VAL A 93 14.39 -5.67 -3.92
C VAL A 93 12.89 -5.50 -4.05
N ASN A 94 12.46 -4.39 -4.63
CA ASN A 94 11.07 -4.08 -4.92
C ASN A 94 10.94 -3.64 -6.37
N TRP A 95 9.79 -3.89 -6.95
CA TRP A 95 9.34 -3.34 -8.22
C TRP A 95 8.09 -2.49 -7.97
N ALA A 96 8.10 -1.25 -8.40
CA ALA A 96 6.92 -0.39 -8.49
C ALA A 96 7.21 0.75 -9.48
N HIS A 97 6.17 1.31 -10.08
CA HIS A 97 6.28 2.41 -11.03
C HIS A 97 7.32 2.12 -12.14
N GLU A 98 7.32 0.89 -12.65
CA GLU A 98 8.23 0.39 -13.70
C GLU A 98 9.73 0.46 -13.34
N LYS A 99 10.05 0.57 -12.05
CA LYS A 99 11.42 0.66 -11.55
C LYS A 99 11.69 -0.40 -10.49
N MET A 100 12.94 -0.83 -10.46
CA MET A 100 13.46 -1.71 -9.42
C MET A 100 14.31 -0.90 -8.44
N PHE A 101 13.99 -0.97 -7.16
CA PHE A 101 14.68 -0.26 -6.08
C PHE A 101 14.74 -1.12 -4.82
N ARG A 102 15.27 -0.59 -3.72
CA ARG A 102 15.35 -1.31 -2.44
C ARG A 102 14.61 -0.53 -1.36
N ARG A 103 13.69 -1.23 -0.66
CA ARG A 103 13.03 -0.73 0.54
C ARG A 103 12.70 -1.90 1.49
N PRO A 104 12.47 -1.65 2.79
CA PRO A 104 11.98 -2.68 3.69
C PRO A 104 10.57 -3.15 3.30
N LEU A 105 10.22 -4.40 3.66
CA LEU A 105 8.83 -4.80 3.79
C LEU A 105 8.32 -4.21 5.12
N SER A 106 7.49 -3.19 5.04
CA SER A 106 7.05 -2.42 6.22
C SER A 106 6.24 -3.28 7.20
N GLY A 107 6.18 -2.85 8.48
CA GLY A 107 5.32 -3.49 9.48
C GLY A 107 3.85 -3.50 9.06
N ILE A 108 3.38 -2.42 8.43
CA ILE A 108 2.02 -2.35 7.87
C ILE A 108 1.80 -3.43 6.81
N ALA A 109 2.72 -3.57 5.83
CA ALA A 109 2.58 -4.59 4.79
C ALA A 109 2.60 -6.02 5.35
N ARG A 110 3.40 -6.28 6.40
CA ARG A 110 3.41 -7.57 7.12
C ARG A 110 2.08 -7.86 7.79
N ALA A 111 1.53 -6.89 8.50
CA ALA A 111 0.23 -7.02 9.15
C ALA A 111 -0.91 -7.16 8.13
N GLU A 112 -0.83 -6.48 6.98
CA GLU A 112 -1.78 -6.67 5.88
C GLU A 112 -1.78 -8.11 5.35
N LEU A 113 -0.60 -8.76 5.25
CA LEU A 113 -0.52 -10.16 4.85
C LEU A 113 -1.21 -11.09 5.86
N HIS A 114 -1.06 -10.83 7.17
CA HIS A 114 -1.74 -11.63 8.21
C HIS A 114 -3.24 -11.40 8.24
N GLN A 115 -3.70 -10.15 8.15
CA GLN A 115 -5.10 -9.81 8.32
C GLN A 115 -5.93 -10.06 7.05
N PHE A 116 -5.35 -9.83 5.88
CA PHE A 116 -6.06 -9.83 4.61
C PHE A 116 -5.40 -10.67 3.51
N GLY A 117 -4.14 -11.07 3.69
CA GLY A 117 -3.34 -11.66 2.62
C GLY A 117 -3.98 -12.86 1.94
N VAL A 118 -3.90 -12.88 0.62
CA VAL A 118 -4.31 -14.01 -0.22
C VAL A 118 -3.07 -14.80 -0.60
N THR A 119 -3.03 -16.06 -0.25
CA THR A 119 -1.97 -16.98 -0.70
C THR A 119 -2.27 -17.42 -2.13
N VAL A 120 -1.39 -17.01 -3.06
CA VAL A 120 -1.46 -17.46 -4.46
C VAL A 120 -0.84 -18.85 -4.60
N TYR A 121 0.29 -19.08 -3.95
CA TYR A 121 0.90 -20.40 -3.74
C TYR A 121 1.93 -20.37 -2.60
N GLY A 122 2.33 -21.57 -2.13
CA GLY A 122 3.24 -21.75 -1.01
C GLY A 122 2.55 -21.79 0.34
N PRO A 123 3.29 -21.83 1.47
CA PRO A 123 2.73 -21.78 2.81
C PRO A 123 2.02 -20.43 3.07
N PRO A 124 1.03 -20.40 3.97
CA PRO A 124 0.32 -19.16 4.31
C PRO A 124 1.24 -18.13 4.98
N PRO A 125 0.89 -16.84 4.98
CA PRO A 125 1.69 -15.80 5.63
C PRO A 125 1.97 -16.09 7.10
N ALA A 126 1.05 -16.73 7.81
CA ALA A 126 1.19 -17.07 9.23
C ALA A 126 2.41 -17.97 9.54
N ASP A 127 2.84 -18.78 8.57
CA ASP A 127 3.97 -19.70 8.75
C ASP A 127 5.33 -19.05 8.49
N LEU A 128 5.36 -17.95 7.75
CA LEU A 128 6.62 -17.34 7.28
C LEU A 128 6.84 -15.91 7.79
N VAL A 129 5.78 -15.12 7.90
CA VAL A 129 5.87 -13.70 8.24
C VAL A 129 5.63 -13.53 9.74
N PRO A 130 6.57 -12.98 10.52
CA PRO A 130 6.35 -12.72 11.94
C PRO A 130 5.16 -11.80 12.19
N VAL A 131 4.36 -12.15 13.19
CA VAL A 131 3.22 -11.32 13.64
C VAL A 131 3.73 -10.02 14.25
N MET A 132 3.12 -8.92 13.91
CA MET A 132 3.39 -7.62 14.52
C MET A 132 2.59 -7.47 15.83
N SER A 133 3.24 -7.06 16.91
CA SER A 133 2.51 -6.63 18.12
C SER A 133 1.75 -5.34 17.86
N HIS A 134 0.75 -5.02 18.70
CA HIS A 134 0.02 -3.75 18.61
C HIS A 134 0.98 -2.56 18.67
N GLU A 135 1.89 -2.56 19.62
CA GLU A 135 2.90 -1.48 19.76
C GLU A 135 3.81 -1.36 18.53
N GLY A 136 4.32 -2.49 18.02
CA GLY A 136 5.12 -2.53 16.80
C GLY A 136 4.37 -2.02 15.57
N LEU A 137 3.07 -2.33 15.49
CA LEU A 137 2.22 -1.86 14.39
C LEU A 137 1.88 -0.36 14.53
N ALA A 138 1.61 0.11 15.74
CA ALA A 138 1.44 1.53 16.03
C ALA A 138 2.69 2.34 15.68
N GLU A 139 3.87 1.84 16.03
CA GLU A 139 5.13 2.50 15.66
C GLU A 139 5.38 2.45 14.13
N ALA A 140 5.07 1.34 13.47
CA ALA A 140 5.15 1.28 12.00
C ALA A 140 4.24 2.31 11.31
N ALA A 141 3.04 2.54 11.84
CA ALA A 141 2.15 3.60 11.36
C ALA A 141 2.73 4.99 11.60
N ARG A 142 3.30 5.25 12.78
CA ARG A 142 3.97 6.54 13.06
C ARG A 142 5.19 6.78 12.17
N VAL A 143 6.00 5.75 11.91
CA VAL A 143 7.15 5.85 10.99
C VAL A 143 6.71 6.25 9.58
N GLU A 144 5.61 5.70 9.08
CA GLU A 144 5.04 6.10 7.79
C GLU A 144 4.63 7.59 7.80
N LEU A 145 3.95 8.04 8.85
CA LEU A 145 3.52 9.42 8.99
C LEU A 145 4.71 10.40 9.10
N ARG A 146 5.71 10.09 9.96
CA ARG A 146 6.93 10.90 10.14
C ARG A 146 7.75 11.00 8.84
N GLY A 147 7.68 9.99 7.99
CA GLY A 147 8.44 9.93 6.76
C GLY A 147 8.01 10.96 5.71
N TYR A 148 7.11 10.55 4.84
CA TYR A 148 6.66 11.38 3.70
C TYR A 148 5.72 12.49 4.14
N TRP A 149 4.72 12.22 4.98
CA TRP A 149 3.61 13.13 5.25
C TRP A 149 4.02 14.35 6.05
N THR A 150 4.90 14.23 7.04
CA THR A 150 5.47 15.38 7.76
C THR A 150 6.20 16.36 6.84
N ARG A 151 6.84 15.86 5.77
CA ARG A 151 7.45 16.73 4.77
C ARG A 151 6.44 17.29 3.77
N ALA A 152 5.42 16.51 3.43
CA ALA A 152 4.39 16.91 2.48
C ALA A 152 3.57 18.12 2.96
N VAL A 153 3.23 18.19 4.26
CA VAL A 153 2.48 19.32 4.81
C VAL A 153 3.21 20.65 4.72
N ARG A 154 4.53 20.64 4.56
CA ARG A 154 5.34 21.86 4.34
C ARG A 154 5.24 22.39 2.91
N ARG A 155 4.77 21.58 1.95
CA ARG A 155 4.74 21.87 0.51
C ARG A 155 3.33 22.12 0.03
N ALA A 156 2.85 23.36 0.02
CA ALA A 156 1.47 23.71 -0.30
C ALA A 156 0.97 23.13 -1.65
N ARG A 157 1.83 23.15 -2.70
CA ARG A 157 1.48 22.66 -4.04
C ARG A 157 1.16 21.14 -4.11
N VAL A 158 1.66 20.33 -3.17
CA VAL A 158 1.39 18.89 -3.12
C VAL A 158 -0.11 18.64 -2.98
N TRP A 159 -0.79 19.45 -2.20
CA TRP A 159 -2.21 19.33 -1.87
C TRP A 159 -3.17 19.80 -2.97
N ARG A 160 -2.63 20.32 -4.09
CA ARG A 160 -3.43 20.68 -5.26
C ARG A 160 -3.80 19.46 -6.12
N THR A 161 -3.19 18.31 -5.90
CA THR A 161 -3.48 17.08 -6.66
C THR A 161 -4.42 16.16 -5.90
N ASP A 162 -5.39 15.60 -6.60
CA ASP A 162 -6.36 14.64 -6.04
C ASP A 162 -5.66 13.45 -5.38
N LEU A 163 -4.63 12.93 -6.04
CA LEU A 163 -3.84 11.81 -5.54
C LEU A 163 -3.32 12.06 -4.11
N HIS A 164 -2.73 13.24 -3.84
CA HIS A 164 -2.18 13.53 -2.52
C HIS A 164 -3.25 13.83 -1.49
N VAL A 165 -4.37 14.45 -1.91
CA VAL A 165 -5.54 14.64 -1.05
C VAL A 165 -6.07 13.30 -0.58
N ASP A 166 -6.36 12.39 -1.51
CA ASP A 166 -6.94 11.09 -1.24
C ASP A 166 -6.01 10.20 -0.41
N LEU A 167 -4.73 10.09 -0.83
CA LEU A 167 -3.75 9.30 -0.10
C LEU A 167 -3.45 9.87 1.29
N GLY A 168 -3.31 11.19 1.42
CA GLY A 168 -2.97 11.81 2.70
C GLY A 168 -4.06 11.56 3.74
N LEU A 169 -5.28 11.93 3.44
CA LEU A 169 -6.40 11.80 4.36
C LEU A 169 -6.73 10.34 4.69
N THR A 170 -6.71 9.44 3.70
CA THR A 170 -6.93 8.01 3.97
C THR A 170 -5.78 7.37 4.76
N THR A 171 -4.52 7.79 4.54
CA THR A 171 -3.38 7.29 5.33
C THR A 171 -3.48 7.72 6.79
N VAL A 172 -3.81 8.98 7.05
CA VAL A 172 -4.00 9.47 8.43
C VAL A 172 -5.15 8.75 9.11
N SER A 173 -6.29 8.56 8.42
CA SER A 173 -7.44 7.83 8.95
C SER A 173 -7.11 6.37 9.29
N ARG A 174 -6.34 5.69 8.43
CA ARG A 174 -5.87 4.33 8.68
C ARG A 174 -4.89 4.29 9.86
N ALA A 175 -3.96 5.22 9.91
CA ALA A 175 -2.98 5.31 10.99
C ALA A 175 -3.63 5.57 12.36
N ASP A 176 -4.66 6.44 12.42
CA ASP A 176 -5.44 6.71 13.64
C ASP A 176 -5.99 5.40 14.23
N VAL A 177 -6.69 4.59 13.43
CA VAL A 177 -7.21 3.30 13.89
C VAL A 177 -6.09 2.34 14.26
N THR A 178 -5.04 2.24 13.44
CA THR A 178 -3.94 1.31 13.67
C THR A 178 -3.21 1.62 14.97
N ILE A 179 -2.94 2.89 15.25
CA ILE A 179 -2.27 3.34 16.48
C ILE A 179 -3.16 3.06 17.70
N ALA A 180 -4.46 3.34 17.60
CA ALA A 180 -5.38 3.18 18.71
C ALA A 180 -5.73 1.71 19.03
N THR A 181 -5.79 0.84 18.01
CA THR A 181 -6.40 -0.49 18.14
C THR A 181 -5.53 -1.66 17.73
N GLY A 182 -4.39 -1.43 17.08
CA GLY A 182 -3.58 -2.49 16.48
C GLY A 182 -4.23 -3.20 15.27
N ARG A 183 -5.32 -2.64 14.72
CA ARG A 183 -6.03 -3.19 13.56
C ARG A 183 -5.78 -2.36 12.32
N LEU A 184 -5.78 -3.02 11.17
CA LEU A 184 -5.78 -2.33 9.88
C LEU A 184 -7.22 -2.21 9.37
N ILE A 185 -7.50 -1.11 8.70
CA ILE A 185 -8.77 -0.89 7.99
C ILE A 185 -8.53 -0.67 6.51
N THR A 186 -9.55 -0.94 5.69
CA THR A 186 -9.53 -0.71 4.25
C THR A 186 -9.54 0.78 3.91
N LYS A 187 -9.23 1.13 2.66
CA LYS A 187 -9.38 2.52 2.21
C LYS A 187 -10.84 2.98 2.24
N ARG A 188 -11.80 2.08 1.98
CA ARG A 188 -13.23 2.38 2.07
C ARG A 188 -13.61 2.77 3.50
N GLU A 189 -13.28 1.95 4.49
CA GLU A 189 -13.54 2.25 5.90
C GLU A 189 -12.83 3.54 6.33
N ALA A 190 -11.60 3.78 5.84
CA ALA A 190 -10.88 5.01 6.13
C ALA A 190 -11.60 6.26 5.59
N ILE A 191 -12.21 6.19 4.41
CA ILE A 191 -12.99 7.29 3.82
C ILE A 191 -14.24 7.56 4.66
N GLU A 192 -14.96 6.52 5.07
CA GLU A 192 -16.16 6.66 5.91
C GLU A 192 -15.85 7.29 7.29
N ARG A 193 -14.62 7.15 7.76
CA ARG A 193 -14.15 7.74 9.03
C ARG A 193 -13.66 9.20 8.90
N LEU A 194 -13.46 9.73 7.70
CA LEU A 194 -12.90 11.07 7.49
C LEU A 194 -13.65 12.17 8.27
N PRO A 195 -15.00 12.17 8.38
CA PRO A 195 -15.71 13.17 9.20
C PRO A 195 -15.29 13.16 10.66
N SER A 196 -14.98 12.01 11.26
CA SER A 196 -14.51 11.92 12.64
C SER A 196 -13.12 12.54 12.89
N LEU A 197 -12.36 12.76 11.82
CA LEU A 197 -11.07 13.47 11.82
C LEU A 197 -11.21 14.96 11.46
N GLY A 198 -12.42 15.48 11.43
CA GLY A 198 -12.72 16.87 11.09
C GLY A 198 -12.75 17.19 9.59
N VAL A 199 -12.74 16.18 8.73
CA VAL A 199 -12.88 16.37 7.28
C VAL A 199 -14.34 16.68 6.95
N PRO A 200 -14.66 17.79 6.28
CA PRO A 200 -16.03 18.11 5.88
C PRO A 200 -16.61 17.05 4.96
N GLU A 201 -17.92 16.75 5.13
CA GLU A 201 -18.62 15.73 4.33
C GLU A 201 -18.50 15.94 2.81
N PRO A 202 -18.58 17.17 2.26
CA PRO A 202 -18.37 17.37 0.82
C PRO A 202 -17.00 16.90 0.32
N LEU A 203 -15.94 17.06 1.12
CA LEU A 203 -14.60 16.59 0.77
C LEU A 203 -14.48 15.06 0.92
N ALA A 204 -15.10 14.48 1.95
CA ALA A 204 -15.16 13.02 2.09
C ALA A 204 -15.90 12.36 0.93
N ASP A 205 -17.03 12.96 0.48
CA ASP A 205 -17.80 12.52 -0.68
C ASP A 205 -16.99 12.66 -1.98
N GLU A 206 -16.28 13.75 -2.16
CA GLU A 206 -15.37 13.94 -3.29
C GLU A 206 -14.35 12.80 -3.41
N ILE A 207 -13.72 12.40 -2.27
CA ILE A 207 -12.77 11.30 -2.22
C ILE A 207 -13.45 9.96 -2.51
N ARG A 208 -14.65 9.74 -1.97
CA ARG A 208 -15.48 8.54 -2.20
C ARG A 208 -15.80 8.35 -3.68
N ARG A 209 -16.24 9.42 -4.34
CA ARG A 209 -16.58 9.43 -5.78
C ARG A 209 -15.34 9.14 -6.64
N ARG A 210 -14.19 9.77 -6.36
CA ARG A 210 -12.94 9.44 -7.07
C ARG A 210 -12.52 7.98 -6.84
N ARG A 211 -12.69 7.48 -5.61
CA ARG A 211 -12.44 6.07 -5.32
C ARG A 211 -13.40 5.13 -6.08
N ALA A 212 -14.61 5.57 -6.40
CA ALA A 212 -15.56 4.85 -7.25
C ALA A 212 -15.21 4.94 -8.75
N GLY A 213 -14.22 5.74 -9.13
CA GLY A 213 -13.79 5.94 -10.52
C GLY A 213 -14.48 7.11 -11.21
N GLU A 214 -15.22 7.92 -10.47
CA GLU A 214 -15.85 9.11 -11.02
C GLU A 214 -14.83 10.23 -11.24
N LYS A 215 -15.02 11.01 -12.28
CA LYS A 215 -14.28 12.25 -12.50
C LYS A 215 -14.96 13.37 -11.73
N VAL A 216 -14.28 13.88 -10.72
CA VAL A 216 -14.73 15.08 -9.98
C VAL A 216 -13.97 16.29 -10.54
N ALA A 217 -14.69 17.12 -11.29
CA ALA A 217 -14.13 18.35 -11.84
C ALA A 217 -14.22 19.47 -10.81
N LEU A 218 -13.11 20.15 -10.56
CA LEU A 218 -13.03 21.32 -9.70
C LEU A 218 -12.42 22.49 -10.48
N THR A 219 -12.86 23.69 -10.17
CA THR A 219 -12.24 24.93 -10.65
C THR A 219 -10.89 25.15 -9.97
N GLU A 220 -10.06 25.99 -10.56
CA GLU A 220 -8.77 26.37 -9.95
C GLU A 220 -8.91 27.04 -8.56
N ALA A 221 -10.01 27.74 -8.31
CA ALA A 221 -10.33 28.32 -7.01
C ALA A 221 -10.61 27.22 -5.99
N GLU A 222 -11.53 26.29 -6.31
CA GLU A 222 -11.85 25.15 -5.44
C GLU A 222 -10.65 24.28 -5.14
N ILE A 223 -9.76 24.03 -6.13
CA ILE A 223 -8.51 23.30 -5.93
C ILE A 223 -7.61 24.02 -4.92
N ARG A 224 -7.49 25.36 -5.00
CA ARG A 224 -6.69 26.13 -4.03
C ARG A 224 -7.27 26.08 -2.64
N ASP A 225 -8.57 26.29 -2.49
CA ASP A 225 -9.26 26.32 -1.20
C ASP A 225 -9.20 24.93 -0.53
N ARG A 226 -9.46 23.87 -1.30
CA ARG A 226 -9.29 22.48 -0.87
C ARG A 226 -7.86 22.21 -0.40
N ALA A 227 -6.85 22.67 -1.14
CA ALA A 227 -5.45 22.46 -0.79
C ALA A 227 -5.07 23.12 0.55
N VAL A 228 -5.59 24.31 0.84
CA VAL A 228 -5.40 25.01 2.13
C VAL A 228 -6.04 24.22 3.25
N LEU A 229 -7.31 23.81 3.06
CA LEU A 229 -8.07 23.03 4.02
C LEU A 229 -7.37 21.69 4.35
N VAL A 230 -7.06 20.89 3.33
CA VAL A 230 -6.44 19.56 3.50
C VAL A 230 -5.09 19.68 4.17
N ARG A 231 -4.27 20.66 3.78
CA ARG A 231 -2.96 20.89 4.41
C ARG A 231 -3.08 21.19 5.91
N ARG A 232 -4.10 21.96 6.32
CA ARG A 232 -4.39 22.21 7.73
C ARG A 232 -4.82 20.93 8.43
N LEU A 233 -5.83 20.23 7.91
CA LEU A 233 -6.32 18.96 8.45
C LEU A 233 -5.20 17.94 8.64
N MET A 234 -4.33 17.80 7.64
CA MET A 234 -3.18 16.90 7.72
C MET A 234 -2.22 17.30 8.84
N ARG A 235 -1.93 18.58 9.00
CA ARG A 235 -1.07 19.06 10.08
C ARG A 235 -1.67 18.72 11.45
N ASP A 236 -2.92 19.12 11.65
CA ASP A 236 -3.61 18.97 12.93
C ASP A 236 -3.72 17.49 13.36
N ASN A 237 -3.98 16.60 12.39
CA ASN A 237 -4.04 15.17 12.66
C ASN A 237 -2.64 14.53 12.84
N LEU A 238 -1.62 14.98 12.11
CA LEU A 238 -0.25 14.52 12.34
C LEU A 238 0.26 14.92 13.73
N GLU A 239 -0.04 16.14 14.21
CA GLU A 239 0.32 16.61 15.55
C GLU A 239 -0.32 15.75 16.66
N LYS A 240 -1.54 15.24 16.45
CA LYS A 240 -2.21 14.35 17.40
C LYS A 240 -1.64 12.92 17.43
N LEU A 241 -1.14 12.43 16.30
CA LEU A 241 -0.74 11.03 16.14
C LEU A 241 0.75 10.78 16.39
N LEU A 242 1.59 11.81 16.31
CA LEU A 242 3.07 11.75 16.43
C LEU A 242 3.58 12.28 17.75
#